data_4afb955238296e9ee692a7c3090c3830
#
_entry.id   4afb955238296e9ee692a7c3090c3830
#
_cell.length_a   1.000
_cell.length_b   1.000
_cell.length_c   1.000
_cell.angle_alpha   90.00
_cell.angle_beta   90.00
_cell.angle_gamma   90.00
#
_symmetry.space_group_name_H-M   'P 1'
#
loop_
_entity.id
_entity.type
_entity.pdbx_description
1 polymer ?
#
loop_
_entity_poly.entity_id
_entity_poly.type
_entity_poly.pdbx_seq_one_letter_code
_entity_poly.pdbx_strand_id
1 'polypeptide(L)'
;MMQKISDSVYTGTNFRGCNSSFVVTAEGVVVIDTPMVPAEAKKWREEAEKFGKICYVINGEPHNDHVAGNCWMGGTLVAHEGTRETIKHNSQQALEGQMKWMAPDALPLDKDFRYRLPDITFSQNLTLYLGKHSFHLLHVPGHTASETAVFIPEERIVFTSDNVVMGMPIMVDSVPDEWLKSLKKLQTLDVDIVVPGHGPVSDKAQFQVVYDNVKYCMDGVKAAIAKGWSLKETQEKVTFADHFPPMGPPGAGDVMAPIRHESIAHLYEVLK
;
A
#
# COMPACT_ATOMS: atom_id res chain seq x y z
N MET A 1 7.36 13.59 -8.80
CA MET A 1 6.68 14.90 -9.03
C MET A 1 5.20 14.71 -8.69
N MET A 2 4.54 15.74 -8.12
CA MET A 2 3.10 15.76 -7.91
C MET A 2 2.39 15.79 -9.28
N GLN A 3 1.40 14.93 -9.45
CA GLN A 3 0.55 14.83 -10.65
C GLN A 3 -0.88 15.18 -10.24
N LYS A 4 -1.54 16.08 -10.98
CA LYS A 4 -2.98 16.32 -10.88
C LYS A 4 -3.71 15.27 -11.72
N ILE A 5 -4.55 14.43 -11.09
CA ILE A 5 -5.25 13.33 -11.77
C ILE A 5 -6.75 13.58 -11.96
N SER A 6 -7.31 14.57 -11.24
CA SER A 6 -8.64 15.13 -11.47
C SER A 6 -8.66 16.59 -11.03
N ASP A 7 -9.84 17.26 -11.05
CA ASP A 7 -9.92 18.66 -10.62
C ASP A 7 -9.56 18.90 -9.16
N SER A 8 -9.79 17.92 -8.30
CA SER A 8 -9.55 17.99 -6.87
C SER A 8 -8.49 17.01 -6.35
N VAL A 9 -7.98 16.08 -7.17
CA VAL A 9 -7.10 14.99 -6.71
C VAL A 9 -5.69 15.14 -7.26
N TYR A 10 -4.73 15.03 -6.36
CA TYR A 10 -3.30 15.07 -6.63
C TYR A 10 -2.63 13.83 -6.07
N THR A 11 -1.69 13.25 -6.81
CA THR A 11 -0.91 12.10 -6.39
C THR A 11 0.58 12.28 -6.65
N GLY A 12 1.41 11.71 -5.80
CA GLY A 12 2.86 11.60 -5.97
C GLY A 12 3.25 10.13 -6.07
N THR A 13 3.88 9.73 -7.17
CA THR A 13 4.27 8.35 -7.47
C THR A 13 5.77 8.12 -7.47
N ASN A 14 6.56 9.10 -7.03
CA ASN A 14 8.03 9.07 -7.06
C ASN A 14 8.64 9.17 -5.65
N PHE A 15 7.90 8.82 -4.62
CA PHE A 15 8.43 8.71 -3.27
C PHE A 15 9.22 7.40 -3.10
N ARG A 16 10.15 7.42 -2.16
CA ARG A 16 10.87 6.22 -1.72
C ARG A 16 10.02 5.47 -0.69
N GLY A 17 9.05 4.76 -1.18
CA GLY A 17 7.99 4.11 -0.43
C GLY A 17 6.73 4.12 -1.28
N CYS A 18 5.58 4.30 -0.64
CA CYS A 18 4.29 4.26 -1.30
C CYS A 18 3.98 5.50 -2.15
N ASN A 19 3.00 5.37 -3.01
CA ASN A 19 2.28 6.51 -3.55
C ASN A 19 1.51 7.21 -2.44
N SER A 20 1.56 8.53 -2.41
CA SER A 20 0.74 9.33 -1.51
C SER A 20 -0.11 10.30 -2.31
N SER A 21 -1.35 10.50 -1.89
CA SER A 21 -2.28 11.36 -2.59
C SER A 21 -2.92 12.37 -1.64
N PHE A 22 -3.50 13.43 -2.21
CA PHE A 22 -4.42 14.26 -1.46
C PHE A 22 -5.58 14.74 -2.32
N VAL A 23 -6.69 14.99 -1.64
CA VAL A 23 -7.94 15.47 -2.22
C VAL A 23 -8.28 16.82 -1.62
N VAL A 24 -8.50 17.81 -2.48
CA VAL A 24 -8.91 19.16 -2.10
C VAL A 24 -10.42 19.23 -2.00
N THR A 25 -10.92 19.59 -0.84
CA THR A 25 -12.37 19.76 -0.61
C THR A 25 -12.69 21.19 -0.14
N ALA A 26 -13.98 21.54 -0.08
CA ALA A 26 -14.41 22.83 0.45
C ALA A 26 -14.11 23.00 1.96
N GLU A 27 -13.88 21.92 2.68
CA GLU A 27 -13.66 21.89 4.13
C GLU A 27 -12.18 21.68 4.51
N GLY A 28 -11.31 21.53 3.52
CA GLY A 28 -9.88 21.31 3.70
C GLY A 28 -9.35 20.17 2.85
N VAL A 29 -8.17 19.67 3.19
CA VAL A 29 -7.46 18.65 2.42
C VAL A 29 -7.52 17.31 3.15
N VAL A 30 -7.76 16.24 2.41
CA VAL A 30 -7.66 14.85 2.87
C VAL A 30 -6.44 14.22 2.24
N VAL A 31 -5.49 13.74 3.06
CA VAL A 31 -4.30 13.00 2.60
C VAL A 31 -4.58 11.50 2.66
N ILE A 32 -4.13 10.74 1.68
CA ILE A 32 -4.26 9.28 1.60
C ILE A 32 -2.87 8.69 1.49
N ASP A 33 -2.51 7.88 2.47
CA ASP A 33 -1.17 7.37 2.76
C ASP A 33 -0.11 8.47 2.89
N THR A 34 1.04 8.17 3.45
CA THR A 34 2.06 9.18 3.72
C THR A 34 3.45 8.68 3.32
N PRO A 35 4.27 9.53 2.69
CA PRO A 35 5.63 9.16 2.31
C PRO A 35 6.46 8.71 3.53
N MET A 36 7.23 7.62 3.37
CA MET A 36 8.07 7.05 4.44
C MET A 36 9.19 8.01 4.89
N VAL A 37 9.81 8.68 3.94
CA VAL A 37 11.00 9.51 4.20
C VAL A 37 10.58 10.84 4.83
N PRO A 38 11.13 11.24 6.00
CA PRO A 38 10.70 12.45 6.70
C PRO A 38 10.74 13.73 5.84
N ALA A 39 11.79 13.91 5.05
CA ALA A 39 11.91 15.08 4.16
C ALA A 39 10.85 15.10 3.06
N GLU A 40 10.50 13.93 2.52
CA GLU A 40 9.44 13.78 1.51
C GLU A 40 8.07 14.03 2.13
N ALA A 41 7.81 13.48 3.33
CA ALA A 41 6.56 13.68 4.05
C ALA A 41 6.32 15.15 4.42
N LYS A 42 7.35 15.84 4.94
CA LYS A 42 7.28 17.28 5.25
C LYS A 42 6.98 18.10 4.00
N LYS A 43 7.68 17.83 2.89
CA LYS A 43 7.44 18.51 1.62
C LYS A 43 6.05 18.21 1.06
N TRP A 44 5.58 16.97 1.17
CA TRP A 44 4.23 16.59 0.71
C TRP A 44 3.15 17.31 1.51
N ARG A 45 3.33 17.44 2.83
CA ARG A 45 2.47 18.25 3.67
C ARG A 45 2.43 19.71 3.18
N GLU A 46 3.60 20.33 2.93
CA GLU A 46 3.68 21.71 2.45
C GLU A 46 2.94 21.89 1.12
N GLU A 47 3.04 20.92 0.20
CA GLU A 47 2.31 20.95 -1.06
C GLU A 47 0.79 20.86 -0.83
N ALA A 48 0.34 19.95 0.02
CA ALA A 48 -1.08 19.80 0.35
C ALA A 48 -1.66 21.06 1.05
N GLU A 49 -0.91 21.65 1.99
CA GLU A 49 -1.34 22.83 2.75
C GLU A 49 -1.46 24.10 1.88
N LYS A 50 -0.91 24.13 0.65
CA LYS A 50 -1.17 25.24 -0.30
C LYS A 50 -2.63 25.33 -0.74
N PHE A 51 -3.37 24.23 -0.63
CA PHE A 51 -4.79 24.12 -1.02
C PHE A 51 -5.75 24.26 0.17
N GLY A 52 -5.24 24.20 1.40
CA GLY A 52 -6.03 24.32 2.61
C GLY A 52 -5.44 23.51 3.76
N LYS A 53 -6.04 23.65 4.94
CA LYS A 53 -5.65 22.88 6.13
C LYS A 53 -5.91 21.38 5.88
N ILE A 54 -4.94 20.52 6.23
CA ILE A 54 -5.16 19.08 6.27
C ILE A 54 -6.15 18.78 7.40
N CYS A 55 -7.32 18.26 7.06
CA CYS A 55 -8.38 17.89 8.01
C CYS A 55 -8.34 16.40 8.35
N TYR A 56 -8.03 15.55 7.37
CA TYR A 56 -7.89 14.12 7.59
C TYR A 56 -6.64 13.56 6.93
N VAL A 57 -6.11 12.51 7.53
CA VAL A 57 -5.14 11.58 6.93
C VAL A 57 -5.77 10.19 6.98
N ILE A 58 -5.80 9.49 5.88
CA ILE A 58 -6.34 8.13 5.79
C ILE A 58 -5.20 7.19 5.45
N ASN A 59 -4.95 6.15 6.26
CA ASN A 59 -4.03 5.10 5.88
C ASN A 59 -4.78 3.90 5.31
N GLY A 60 -4.31 3.43 4.16
CA GLY A 60 -4.83 2.26 3.49
C GLY A 60 -4.35 0.97 4.12
N GLU A 61 -3.15 0.97 4.75
CA GLU A 61 -2.55 -0.23 5.34
C GLU A 61 -1.53 0.12 6.45
N PRO A 62 -0.96 -0.89 7.18
CA PRO A 62 -0.08 -0.64 8.32
C PRO A 62 1.42 -0.57 8.02
N HIS A 63 1.90 -0.88 6.81
CA HIS A 63 3.34 -0.94 6.54
C HIS A 63 4.02 0.43 6.68
N ASN A 64 5.28 0.40 7.06
CA ASN A 64 6.04 1.61 7.40
C ASN A 64 6.06 2.64 6.28
N ASP A 65 6.13 2.21 5.04
CA ASP A 65 6.18 3.09 3.88
C ASP A 65 4.86 3.79 3.56
N HIS A 66 3.75 3.38 4.20
CA HIS A 66 2.44 4.03 4.16
C HIS A 66 2.15 4.89 5.38
N VAL A 67 2.77 4.58 6.54
CA VAL A 67 2.38 5.19 7.82
C VAL A 67 3.47 6.00 8.50
N ALA A 68 4.75 5.83 8.14
CA ALA A 68 5.85 6.50 8.83
C ALA A 68 5.77 8.04 8.75
N GLY A 69 5.24 8.57 7.65
CA GLY A 69 5.05 10.01 7.47
C GLY A 69 3.92 10.63 8.29
N ASN A 70 3.06 9.83 8.95
CA ASN A 70 1.90 10.31 9.70
C ASN A 70 2.24 11.35 10.76
N CYS A 71 3.41 11.24 11.42
CA CYS A 71 3.83 12.19 12.47
C CYS A 71 4.10 13.59 11.93
N TRP A 72 4.32 13.74 10.65
CA TRP A 72 4.55 15.02 9.99
C TRP A 72 3.28 15.65 9.44
N MET A 73 2.18 14.89 9.36
CA MET A 73 0.89 15.37 8.84
C MET A 73 0.02 15.97 9.96
N GLY A 74 -0.76 16.96 9.58
CA GLY A 74 -1.83 17.51 10.43
C GLY A 74 -3.13 16.66 10.33
N GLY A 75 -4.22 17.21 10.89
CA GLY A 75 -5.55 16.62 10.76
C GLY A 75 -5.79 15.39 11.64
N THR A 76 -6.97 14.78 11.47
CA THR A 76 -7.40 13.56 12.16
C THR A 76 -6.96 12.34 11.38
N LEU A 77 -6.26 11.41 12.01
CA LEU A 77 -5.78 10.18 11.39
C LEU A 77 -6.84 9.08 11.47
N VAL A 78 -7.20 8.51 10.33
CA VAL A 78 -8.23 7.48 10.19
C VAL A 78 -7.62 6.23 9.53
N ALA A 79 -7.89 5.05 10.08
CA ALA A 79 -7.46 3.78 9.49
C ALA A 79 -8.33 2.62 9.99
N HIS A 80 -8.15 1.44 9.39
CA HIS A 80 -8.73 0.21 9.92
C HIS A 80 -8.17 -0.10 11.33
N GLU A 81 -8.97 -0.72 12.20
CA GLU A 81 -8.55 -1.04 13.58
C GLU A 81 -7.31 -1.95 13.61
N GLY A 82 -7.20 -2.90 12.67
CA GLY A 82 -6.02 -3.76 12.51
C GLY A 82 -4.75 -2.96 12.16
N THR A 83 -4.87 -1.93 11.33
CA THR A 83 -3.77 -1.00 11.02
C THR A 83 -3.30 -0.29 12.29
N ARG A 84 -4.21 0.21 13.12
CA ARG A 84 -3.86 0.81 14.41
C ARG A 84 -3.13 -0.19 15.31
N GLU A 85 -3.61 -1.42 15.37
CA GLU A 85 -3.01 -2.46 16.21
C GLU A 85 -1.59 -2.81 15.75
N THR A 86 -1.36 -2.96 14.44
CA THR A 86 -0.04 -3.22 13.88
C THR A 86 0.92 -2.06 14.17
N ILE A 87 0.51 -0.80 13.96
CA ILE A 87 1.38 0.37 14.20
C ILE A 87 1.84 0.45 15.67
N LYS A 88 1.05 0.00 16.65
CA LYS A 88 1.48 -0.05 18.06
C LYS A 88 2.71 -0.94 18.28
N HIS A 89 2.90 -1.95 17.43
CA HIS A 89 3.99 -2.90 17.54
C HIS A 89 5.16 -2.57 16.59
N ASN A 90 4.98 -1.58 15.70
CA ASN A 90 6.06 -1.12 14.83
C ASN A 90 7.20 -0.52 15.64
N SER A 91 8.42 -0.79 15.23
CA SER A 91 9.62 -0.27 15.88
C SER A 91 10.42 0.65 14.96
N GLN A 92 11.04 1.67 15.56
CA GLN A 92 11.96 2.54 14.83
C GLN A 92 13.10 1.75 14.19
N GLN A 93 13.59 0.69 14.85
CA GLN A 93 14.64 -0.18 14.32
C GLN A 93 14.20 -0.89 13.03
N ALA A 94 12.95 -1.37 12.97
CA ALA A 94 12.41 -2.01 11.76
C ALA A 94 12.30 -1.00 10.60
N LEU A 95 11.82 0.22 10.87
CA LEU A 95 11.79 1.29 9.88
C LEU A 95 13.18 1.66 9.37
N GLU A 96 14.17 1.81 10.26
CA GLU A 96 15.56 2.08 9.86
C GLU A 96 16.15 0.93 9.03
N GLY A 97 15.76 -0.31 9.34
CA GLY A 97 16.11 -1.49 8.54
C GLY A 97 15.57 -1.39 7.11
N GLN A 98 14.30 -1.03 6.94
CA GLN A 98 13.68 -0.82 5.64
C GLN A 98 14.32 0.37 4.90
N MET A 99 14.55 1.48 5.60
CA MET A 99 15.18 2.68 5.02
C MET A 99 16.62 2.44 4.56
N LYS A 100 17.40 1.56 5.21
CA LYS A 100 18.73 1.18 4.72
C LYS A 100 18.71 0.62 3.31
N TRP A 101 17.62 -0.01 2.95
CA TRP A 101 17.43 -0.57 1.61
C TRP A 101 16.77 0.42 0.65
N MET A 102 15.70 1.10 1.07
CA MET A 102 14.89 1.97 0.18
C MET A 102 15.40 3.40 0.09
N ALA A 103 15.99 3.94 1.15
CA ALA A 103 16.37 5.35 1.28
C ALA A 103 17.59 5.54 2.20
N PRO A 104 18.75 4.90 1.91
CA PRO A 104 19.91 4.91 2.82
C PRO A 104 20.47 6.31 3.10
N ASP A 105 20.31 7.22 2.17
CA ASP A 105 20.71 8.64 2.28
C ASP A 105 19.78 9.46 3.21
N ALA A 106 18.63 8.94 3.58
CA ALA A 106 17.71 9.57 4.53
C ALA A 106 17.95 9.15 5.99
N LEU A 107 18.98 8.38 6.26
CA LEU A 107 19.41 8.02 7.61
C LEU A 107 20.52 8.96 8.11
N PRO A 108 20.64 9.20 9.43
CA PRO A 108 19.80 8.65 10.50
C PRO A 108 18.37 9.20 10.45
N LEU A 109 17.44 8.43 11.03
CA LEU A 109 16.04 8.86 11.13
C LEU A 109 15.95 10.18 11.90
N ASP A 110 15.02 11.04 11.48
CA ASP A 110 14.78 12.33 12.13
C ASP A 110 14.47 12.12 13.62
N LYS A 111 15.15 12.90 14.49
CA LYS A 111 15.02 12.81 15.97
C LYS A 111 13.59 13.05 16.47
N ASP A 112 12.76 13.75 15.71
CA ASP A 112 11.38 14.06 16.05
C ASP A 112 10.41 12.99 15.53
N PHE A 113 10.93 11.93 14.86
CA PHE A 113 10.13 10.83 14.40
C PHE A 113 9.46 10.09 15.57
N ARG A 114 8.20 9.77 15.39
CA ARG A 114 7.41 8.86 16.24
C ARG A 114 6.27 8.26 15.43
N TYR A 115 5.93 7.02 15.71
CA TYR A 115 4.69 6.47 15.15
C TYR A 115 3.49 7.23 15.73
N ARG A 116 2.62 7.71 14.83
CA ARG A 116 1.33 8.30 15.18
C ARG A 116 0.25 7.28 14.95
N LEU A 117 -0.53 7.02 16.00
CA LEU A 117 -1.65 6.07 15.94
C LEU A 117 -2.90 6.75 15.36
N PRO A 118 -3.74 6.02 14.61
CA PRO A 118 -5.05 6.51 14.18
C PRO A 118 -5.91 7.01 15.34
N ASP A 119 -6.52 8.18 15.12
CA ASP A 119 -7.44 8.82 16.07
C ASP A 119 -8.84 8.20 15.96
N ILE A 120 -9.26 7.85 14.74
CA ILE A 120 -10.51 7.18 14.41
C ILE A 120 -10.20 5.84 13.75
N THR A 121 -10.87 4.78 14.19
CA THR A 121 -10.77 3.46 13.59
C THR A 121 -12.14 2.91 13.20
N PHE A 122 -12.14 2.00 12.22
CA PHE A 122 -13.32 1.25 11.78
C PHE A 122 -12.93 -0.20 11.53
N SER A 123 -13.92 -1.11 11.49
CA SER A 123 -13.70 -2.55 11.31
C SER A 123 -14.23 -3.12 9.99
N GLN A 124 -15.16 -2.43 9.32
CA GLN A 124 -15.73 -2.89 8.05
C GLN A 124 -15.69 -1.81 6.97
N ASN A 125 -16.49 -0.78 7.13
CA ASN A 125 -16.53 0.36 6.22
C ASN A 125 -16.77 1.64 7.02
N LEU A 126 -16.27 2.75 6.50
CA LEU A 126 -16.53 4.08 7.02
C LEU A 126 -16.74 5.03 5.84
N THR A 127 -17.68 5.96 5.94
CA THR A 127 -17.82 7.03 4.97
C THR A 127 -17.62 8.38 5.66
N LEU A 128 -16.73 9.19 5.09
CA LEU A 128 -16.52 10.58 5.49
C LEU A 128 -17.12 11.50 4.42
N TYR A 129 -17.93 12.45 4.82
CA TYR A 129 -18.50 13.44 3.92
C TYR A 129 -17.82 14.79 4.14
N LEU A 130 -17.22 15.36 3.09
CA LEU A 130 -16.47 16.61 3.12
C LEU A 130 -16.80 17.45 1.86
N GLY A 131 -17.56 18.50 2.06
CA GLY A 131 -18.06 19.32 0.97
C GLY A 131 -18.92 18.50 0.00
N LYS A 132 -18.51 18.45 -1.27
CA LYS A 132 -19.18 17.66 -2.30
C LYS A 132 -18.64 16.23 -2.46
N HIS A 133 -17.65 15.83 -1.66
CA HIS A 133 -16.99 14.52 -1.77
C HIS A 133 -17.46 13.57 -0.67
N SER A 134 -17.64 12.31 -1.03
CA SER A 134 -17.79 11.19 -0.12
C SER A 134 -16.59 10.25 -0.23
N PHE A 135 -15.91 10.03 0.89
CA PHE A 135 -14.77 9.13 0.99
C PHE A 135 -15.27 7.81 1.55
N HIS A 136 -15.42 6.80 0.71
CA HIS A 136 -15.83 5.45 1.11
C HIS A 136 -14.58 4.64 1.44
N LEU A 137 -14.30 4.46 2.71
CA LEU A 137 -13.22 3.60 3.22
C LEU A 137 -13.77 2.18 3.29
N LEU A 138 -13.26 1.31 2.45
CA LEU A 138 -13.74 -0.06 2.27
C LEU A 138 -12.70 -1.02 2.83
N HIS A 139 -13.07 -1.86 3.80
CA HIS A 139 -12.22 -2.96 4.20
C HIS A 139 -12.16 -4.01 3.09
N VAL A 140 -10.96 -4.23 2.60
CA VAL A 140 -10.64 -5.10 1.45
C VAL A 140 -9.37 -5.91 1.76
N PRO A 141 -9.44 -6.86 2.72
CA PRO A 141 -8.27 -7.62 3.13
C PRO A 141 -7.61 -8.30 1.93
N GLY A 142 -6.29 -8.30 1.89
CA GLY A 142 -5.54 -8.79 0.74
C GLY A 142 -4.05 -8.81 0.99
N HIS A 143 -3.33 -7.78 0.57
CA HIS A 143 -1.91 -7.60 0.84
C HIS A 143 -1.62 -7.62 2.35
N THR A 144 -2.51 -7.01 3.12
CA THR A 144 -2.60 -7.19 4.58
C THR A 144 -4.03 -7.53 4.99
N ALA A 145 -4.20 -8.06 6.22
CA ALA A 145 -5.53 -8.35 6.76
C ALA A 145 -6.35 -7.08 7.05
N SER A 146 -5.71 -5.92 7.17
CA SER A 146 -6.35 -4.63 7.49
C SER A 146 -6.40 -3.65 6.32
N GLU A 147 -6.19 -4.14 5.11
CA GLU A 147 -6.17 -3.34 3.89
C GLU A 147 -7.46 -2.56 3.69
N THR A 148 -7.32 -1.30 3.30
CA THR A 148 -8.42 -0.37 3.08
C THR A 148 -8.27 0.30 1.72
N ALA A 149 -9.30 0.21 0.89
CA ALA A 149 -9.42 1.04 -0.30
C ALA A 149 -10.24 2.29 0.01
N VAL A 150 -9.83 3.44 -0.53
CA VAL A 150 -10.57 4.71 -0.43
C VAL A 150 -11.18 5.01 -1.79
N PHE A 151 -12.50 4.88 -1.91
CA PHE A 151 -13.25 5.17 -3.12
C PHE A 151 -13.95 6.51 -3.02
N ILE A 152 -13.79 7.34 -4.05
CA ILE A 152 -14.42 8.65 -4.19
C ILE A 152 -15.32 8.62 -5.44
N PRO A 153 -16.64 8.36 -5.28
CA PRO A 153 -17.54 8.20 -6.42
C PRO A 153 -17.63 9.44 -7.30
N GLU A 154 -17.60 10.63 -6.71
CA GLU A 154 -17.71 11.91 -7.43
C GLU A 154 -16.54 12.17 -8.37
N GLU A 155 -15.39 11.58 -8.06
CA GLU A 155 -14.16 11.67 -8.88
C GLU A 155 -13.98 10.41 -9.75
N ARG A 156 -14.75 9.33 -9.50
CA ARG A 156 -14.59 7.99 -10.11
C ARG A 156 -13.18 7.45 -9.91
N ILE A 157 -12.62 7.70 -8.72
CA ILE A 157 -11.23 7.33 -8.35
C ILE A 157 -11.27 6.39 -7.14
N VAL A 158 -10.40 5.37 -7.15
CA VAL A 158 -10.12 4.54 -5.99
C VAL A 158 -8.62 4.49 -5.71
N PHE A 159 -8.26 4.66 -4.44
CA PHE A 159 -6.93 4.45 -3.89
C PHE A 159 -6.93 3.09 -3.23
N THR A 160 -6.01 2.23 -3.59
CA THR A 160 -6.07 0.80 -3.24
C THR A 160 -5.00 0.36 -2.27
N SER A 161 -4.10 1.27 -1.89
CA SER A 161 -2.87 0.89 -1.21
C SER A 161 -2.23 -0.32 -1.90
N ASP A 162 -1.65 -1.26 -1.20
CA ASP A 162 -0.89 -2.36 -1.78
C ASP A 162 -1.75 -3.55 -2.24
N ASN A 163 -3.08 -3.44 -2.14
CA ASN A 163 -3.94 -4.38 -2.87
C ASN A 163 -3.78 -4.28 -4.39
N VAL A 164 -3.28 -3.16 -4.89
CA VAL A 164 -2.85 -3.02 -6.29
C VAL A 164 -1.43 -2.45 -6.31
N VAL A 165 -0.51 -3.27 -6.82
CA VAL A 165 0.89 -2.90 -7.05
C VAL A 165 1.28 -3.29 -8.47
N MET A 166 2.31 -2.63 -9.00
CA MET A 166 2.89 -3.02 -10.28
C MET A 166 3.95 -4.09 -10.09
N GLY A 167 3.88 -5.14 -10.90
CA GLY A 167 4.84 -6.25 -10.86
C GLY A 167 4.39 -7.42 -9.97
N MET A 168 5.34 -8.04 -9.25
CA MET A 168 5.06 -9.17 -8.38
C MET A 168 4.34 -8.71 -7.11
N PRO A 169 3.19 -9.28 -6.77
CA PRO A 169 2.55 -9.01 -5.48
C PRO A 169 3.42 -9.52 -4.34
N ILE A 170 3.62 -8.67 -3.32
CA ILE A 170 4.32 -9.05 -2.09
C ILE A 170 3.31 -9.77 -1.19
N MET A 171 3.64 -11.01 -0.79
CA MET A 171 2.72 -11.91 -0.12
C MET A 171 3.06 -12.16 1.36
N VAL A 172 4.02 -11.45 1.92
CA VAL A 172 4.63 -11.75 3.25
C VAL A 172 3.59 -11.76 4.39
N ASP A 173 2.66 -10.79 4.39
CA ASP A 173 1.61 -10.64 5.41
C ASP A 173 0.20 -10.80 4.81
N SER A 174 0.12 -11.38 3.61
CA SER A 174 -1.12 -11.41 2.85
C SER A 174 -2.14 -12.42 3.39
N VAL A 175 -3.40 -12.19 3.03
CA VAL A 175 -4.50 -13.14 3.17
C VAL A 175 -4.99 -13.51 1.76
N PRO A 176 -4.32 -14.46 1.07
CA PRO A 176 -4.36 -14.60 -0.39
C PRO A 176 -5.76 -14.87 -0.95
N ASP A 177 -6.56 -15.73 -0.30
CA ASP A 177 -7.92 -16.03 -0.77
C ASP A 177 -8.87 -14.83 -0.59
N GLU A 178 -8.69 -14.03 0.47
CA GLU A 178 -9.43 -12.78 0.66
C GLU A 178 -8.96 -11.71 -0.34
N TRP A 179 -7.68 -11.70 -0.69
CA TRP A 179 -7.16 -10.77 -1.71
C TRP A 179 -7.86 -10.95 -3.05
N LEU A 180 -8.02 -12.20 -3.49
CA LEU A 180 -8.75 -12.50 -4.72
C LEU A 180 -10.22 -12.03 -4.66
N LYS A 181 -10.89 -12.21 -3.50
CA LYS A 181 -12.27 -11.73 -3.29
C LYS A 181 -12.33 -10.20 -3.29
N SER A 182 -11.39 -9.55 -2.60
CA SER A 182 -11.27 -8.09 -2.54
C SER A 182 -11.05 -7.47 -3.92
N LEU A 183 -10.17 -8.04 -4.73
CA LEU A 183 -9.95 -7.57 -6.11
C LEU A 183 -11.23 -7.72 -6.95
N LYS A 184 -11.98 -8.82 -6.80
CA LYS A 184 -13.29 -8.98 -7.46
C LYS A 184 -14.31 -7.94 -6.99
N LYS A 185 -14.36 -7.64 -5.69
CA LYS A 185 -15.20 -6.58 -5.14
C LYS A 185 -14.82 -5.22 -5.73
N LEU A 186 -13.52 -4.88 -5.76
CA LEU A 186 -13.03 -3.63 -6.33
C LEU A 186 -13.35 -3.49 -7.82
N GLN A 187 -13.32 -4.59 -8.58
CA GLN A 187 -13.76 -4.61 -10.00
C GLN A 187 -15.21 -4.19 -10.21
N THR A 188 -16.08 -4.27 -9.19
CA THR A 188 -17.48 -3.85 -9.31
C THR A 188 -17.67 -2.35 -9.17
N LEU A 189 -16.69 -1.62 -8.66
CA LEU A 189 -16.76 -0.17 -8.49
C LEU A 189 -16.84 0.54 -9.85
N ASP A 190 -17.58 1.64 -9.87
CA ASP A 190 -17.65 2.53 -11.04
C ASP A 190 -16.50 3.54 -11.00
N VAL A 191 -15.33 3.11 -11.46
CA VAL A 191 -14.08 3.88 -11.43
C VAL A 191 -13.44 3.96 -12.81
N ASP A 192 -12.81 5.10 -13.08
CA ASP A 192 -11.97 5.33 -14.26
C ASP A 192 -10.49 5.29 -13.88
N ILE A 193 -10.15 5.71 -12.66
CA ILE A 193 -8.77 5.85 -12.20
C ILE A 193 -8.55 4.98 -10.98
N VAL A 194 -7.48 4.20 -11.01
CA VAL A 194 -6.96 3.39 -9.90
C VAL A 194 -5.59 3.93 -9.50
N VAL A 195 -5.46 4.38 -8.26
CA VAL A 195 -4.19 4.79 -7.67
C VAL A 195 -3.66 3.63 -6.84
N PRO A 196 -2.61 2.94 -7.32
CA PRO A 196 -2.01 1.81 -6.61
C PRO A 196 -1.17 2.28 -5.42
N GLY A 197 -0.82 1.37 -4.51
CA GLY A 197 0.14 1.67 -3.46
C GLY A 197 1.54 1.98 -4.00
N HIS A 198 1.95 1.30 -5.06
CA HIS A 198 3.23 1.52 -5.73
C HIS A 198 3.08 1.50 -7.25
N GLY A 199 3.87 2.36 -7.91
CA GLY A 199 3.91 2.44 -9.38
C GLY A 199 3.01 3.52 -9.96
N PRO A 200 2.83 3.55 -11.29
CA PRO A 200 2.05 4.59 -11.96
C PRO A 200 0.55 4.44 -11.70
N VAL A 201 -0.15 5.58 -11.75
CA VAL A 201 -1.62 5.62 -11.80
C VAL A 201 -2.10 4.79 -12.98
N SER A 202 -3.16 4.05 -12.80
CA SER A 202 -3.70 3.09 -13.77
C SER A 202 -5.22 3.21 -13.90
N ASP A 203 -5.82 2.27 -14.59
CA ASP A 203 -7.25 2.14 -14.76
C ASP A 203 -7.78 0.82 -14.15
N LYS A 204 -9.07 0.62 -14.29
CA LYS A 204 -9.80 -0.54 -13.75
C LYS A 204 -9.28 -1.90 -14.24
N ALA A 205 -8.62 -1.97 -15.40
CA ALA A 205 -8.06 -3.23 -15.93
C ALA A 205 -6.97 -3.78 -15.02
N GLN A 206 -6.29 -2.92 -14.25
CA GLN A 206 -5.23 -3.32 -13.32
C GLN A 206 -5.71 -4.31 -12.25
N PHE A 207 -6.96 -4.25 -11.83
CA PHE A 207 -7.51 -5.23 -10.88
C PHE A 207 -7.43 -6.67 -11.40
N GLN A 208 -7.70 -6.88 -12.70
CA GLN A 208 -7.60 -8.21 -13.28
C GLN A 208 -6.14 -8.66 -13.39
N VAL A 209 -5.23 -7.75 -13.75
CA VAL A 209 -3.79 -8.03 -13.81
C VAL A 209 -3.28 -8.50 -12.44
N VAL A 210 -3.60 -7.76 -11.38
CA VAL A 210 -3.17 -8.15 -10.02
C VAL A 210 -3.85 -9.44 -9.57
N TYR A 211 -5.13 -9.64 -9.89
CA TYR A 211 -5.84 -10.89 -9.60
C TYR A 211 -5.11 -12.10 -10.21
N ASP A 212 -4.72 -12.00 -11.49
CA ASP A 212 -4.03 -13.07 -12.19
C ASP A 212 -2.63 -13.28 -11.61
N ASN A 213 -1.93 -12.22 -11.23
CA ASN A 213 -0.62 -12.29 -10.58
C ASN A 213 -0.68 -12.97 -9.20
N VAL A 214 -1.62 -12.59 -8.35
CA VAL A 214 -1.84 -13.22 -7.02
C VAL A 214 -2.16 -14.70 -7.22
N LYS A 215 -3.10 -15.00 -8.13
CA LYS A 215 -3.47 -16.39 -8.44
C LYS A 215 -2.29 -17.20 -8.95
N TYR A 216 -1.47 -16.64 -9.83
CA TYR A 216 -0.26 -17.28 -10.34
C TYR A 216 0.71 -17.67 -9.21
N CYS A 217 0.96 -16.76 -8.27
CA CYS A 217 1.83 -17.04 -7.12
C CYS A 217 1.24 -18.17 -6.25
N MET A 218 -0.05 -18.10 -5.94
CA MET A 218 -0.75 -19.14 -5.16
C MET A 218 -0.70 -20.50 -5.86
N ASP A 219 -1.00 -20.55 -7.14
CA ASP A 219 -1.02 -21.81 -7.91
C ASP A 219 0.38 -22.45 -8.00
N GLY A 220 1.43 -21.64 -8.13
CA GLY A 220 2.82 -22.11 -8.12
C GLY A 220 3.20 -22.80 -6.79
N VAL A 221 2.83 -22.22 -5.66
CA VAL A 221 3.09 -22.81 -4.35
C VAL A 221 2.17 -24.01 -4.09
N LYS A 222 0.89 -23.94 -4.44
CA LYS A 222 -0.04 -25.11 -4.35
C LYS A 222 0.48 -26.30 -5.14
N ALA A 223 1.01 -26.08 -6.34
CA ALA A 223 1.60 -27.14 -7.15
C ALA A 223 2.84 -27.77 -6.50
N ALA A 224 3.66 -26.99 -5.81
CA ALA A 224 4.82 -27.47 -5.06
C ALA A 224 4.38 -28.34 -3.86
N ILE A 225 3.40 -27.88 -3.08
CA ILE A 225 2.80 -28.62 -1.96
C ILE A 225 2.21 -29.96 -2.46
N ALA A 226 1.47 -29.95 -3.57
CA ALA A 226 0.88 -31.16 -4.14
C ALA A 226 1.94 -32.18 -4.61
N LYS A 227 3.16 -31.74 -4.96
CA LYS A 227 4.30 -32.60 -5.27
C LYS A 227 5.01 -33.12 -4.01
N GLY A 228 4.58 -32.73 -2.84
CA GLY A 228 5.22 -33.11 -1.56
C GLY A 228 6.54 -32.39 -1.30
N TRP A 229 6.82 -31.26 -1.96
CA TRP A 229 8.03 -30.50 -1.71
C TRP A 229 8.00 -29.86 -0.30
N SER A 230 9.15 -29.92 0.36
CA SER A 230 9.36 -29.16 1.60
C SER A 230 9.36 -27.65 1.35
N LEU A 231 9.21 -26.85 2.40
CA LEU A 231 9.35 -25.39 2.29
C LEU A 231 10.66 -24.97 1.59
N LYS A 232 11.77 -25.57 2.02
CA LYS A 232 13.08 -25.28 1.44
C LYS A 232 13.13 -25.61 -0.06
N GLU A 233 12.65 -26.78 -0.46
CA GLU A 233 12.58 -27.16 -1.88
C GLU A 233 11.65 -26.25 -2.68
N THR A 234 10.54 -25.80 -2.08
CA THR A 234 9.62 -24.86 -2.69
C THR A 234 10.29 -23.52 -2.93
N GLN A 235 10.97 -22.96 -1.95
CA GLN A 235 11.73 -21.70 -2.08
C GLN A 235 12.86 -21.77 -3.10
N GLU A 236 13.51 -22.93 -3.25
CA GLU A 236 14.58 -23.15 -4.23
C GLU A 236 14.06 -23.31 -5.67
N LYS A 237 12.88 -23.91 -5.84
CA LYS A 237 12.37 -24.32 -7.16
C LYS A 237 11.26 -23.41 -7.71
N VAL A 238 10.50 -22.73 -6.85
CA VAL A 238 9.45 -21.77 -7.22
C VAL A 238 10.06 -20.38 -7.23
N THR A 239 10.50 -19.92 -8.37
CA THR A 239 11.18 -18.62 -8.47
C THR A 239 10.28 -17.48 -8.97
N PHE A 240 9.17 -17.81 -9.62
CA PHE A 240 8.30 -16.87 -10.35
C PHE A 240 9.03 -16.04 -11.41
N ALA A 241 10.31 -16.33 -11.71
CA ALA A 241 11.14 -15.53 -12.61
C ALA A 241 10.64 -15.52 -14.07
N ASP A 242 9.93 -16.56 -14.49
CA ASP A 242 9.33 -16.63 -15.83
C ASP A 242 8.19 -15.61 -16.02
N HIS A 243 7.56 -15.19 -14.95
CA HIS A 243 6.43 -14.24 -14.97
C HIS A 243 6.84 -12.85 -14.45
N PHE A 244 7.66 -12.82 -13.41
CA PHE A 244 8.19 -11.58 -12.81
C PHE A 244 9.71 -11.54 -12.97
N PRO A 245 10.22 -10.82 -13.98
CA PRO A 245 11.66 -10.73 -14.20
C PRO A 245 12.36 -10.12 -12.98
N PRO A 246 13.64 -10.46 -12.75
CA PRO A 246 14.43 -9.88 -11.67
C PRO A 246 14.41 -8.35 -11.71
N MET A 247 14.23 -7.73 -10.55
CA MET A 247 14.26 -6.27 -10.40
C MET A 247 15.62 -5.83 -9.82
N GLY A 248 16.18 -4.79 -10.40
CA GLY A 248 17.41 -4.18 -9.90
C GLY A 248 18.21 -3.49 -11.03
N PRO A 249 19.16 -2.64 -10.69
CA PRO A 249 20.06 -2.06 -11.69
C PRO A 249 20.93 -3.15 -12.32
N PRO A 250 21.39 -2.95 -13.56
CA PRO A 250 22.27 -3.91 -14.22
C PRO A 250 23.48 -4.31 -13.34
N GLY A 251 23.64 -5.61 -13.11
CA GLY A 251 24.73 -6.18 -12.30
C GLY A 251 24.48 -6.27 -10.78
N ALA A 252 23.38 -5.74 -10.27
CA ALA A 252 23.06 -5.82 -8.83
C ALA A 252 22.32 -7.11 -8.43
N GLY A 253 21.93 -7.94 -9.38
CA GLY A 253 21.10 -9.10 -9.12
C GLY A 253 19.63 -8.73 -8.89
N ASP A 254 18.86 -9.69 -8.40
CA ASP A 254 17.44 -9.48 -8.09
C ASP A 254 17.28 -8.95 -6.67
N VAL A 255 17.03 -7.65 -6.54
CA VAL A 255 16.84 -6.99 -5.24
C VAL A 255 15.57 -7.46 -4.52
N MET A 256 14.62 -8.05 -5.25
CA MET A 256 13.38 -8.61 -4.68
C MET A 256 13.51 -10.08 -4.25
N ALA A 257 14.65 -10.73 -4.49
CA ALA A 257 14.83 -12.15 -4.15
C ALA A 257 14.55 -12.49 -2.67
N PRO A 258 15.01 -11.71 -1.67
CA PRO A 258 14.68 -11.97 -0.26
C PRO A 258 13.17 -11.91 0.00
N ILE A 259 12.49 -10.86 -0.49
CA ILE A 259 11.04 -10.66 -0.31
C ILE A 259 10.25 -11.76 -1.03
N ARG A 260 10.73 -12.21 -2.18
CA ARG A 260 10.15 -13.34 -2.91
C ARG A 260 10.24 -14.63 -2.10
N HIS A 261 11.38 -14.90 -1.47
CA HIS A 261 11.58 -16.04 -0.60
C HIS A 261 10.63 -16.03 0.61
N GLU A 262 10.48 -14.88 1.26
CA GLU A 262 9.55 -14.70 2.38
C GLU A 262 8.10 -14.86 1.93
N SER A 263 7.74 -14.29 0.78
CA SER A 263 6.40 -14.45 0.18
C SER A 263 6.07 -15.92 -0.11
N ILE A 264 7.03 -16.70 -0.65
CA ILE A 264 6.84 -18.14 -0.88
C ILE A 264 6.69 -18.88 0.45
N ALA A 265 7.46 -18.51 1.48
CA ALA A 265 7.35 -19.11 2.80
C ALA A 265 5.96 -18.89 3.41
N HIS A 266 5.50 -17.65 3.39
CA HIS A 266 4.16 -17.32 3.88
C HIS A 266 3.07 -18.08 3.12
N LEU A 267 3.12 -18.06 1.78
CA LEU A 267 2.16 -18.80 0.95
C LEU A 267 2.18 -20.30 1.26
N TYR A 268 3.35 -20.88 1.46
CA TYR A 268 3.48 -22.30 1.80
C TYR A 268 2.77 -22.65 3.11
N GLU A 269 2.88 -21.79 4.13
CA GLU A 269 2.25 -22.00 5.43
C GLU A 269 0.72 -21.83 5.37
N VAL A 270 0.23 -20.81 4.67
CA VAL A 270 -1.21 -20.50 4.62
C VAL A 270 -1.99 -21.35 3.61
N LEU A 271 -1.32 -22.01 2.65
CA LEU A 271 -1.95 -22.84 1.63
C LEU A 271 -1.83 -24.36 1.91
N LYS A 272 -1.06 -24.76 2.93
CA LYS A 272 -0.87 -26.15 3.36
C LYS A 272 -2.03 -26.63 4.21
#